data_3c77f9de64dc3ba97186ba17b5d2fc40
#
_entry.id   3c77f9de64dc3ba97186ba17b5d2fc40
#
_cell.length_a   1.000
_cell.length_b   1.000
_cell.length_c   1.000
_cell.angle_alpha   90.00
_cell.angle_beta   90.00
_cell.angle_gamma   90.00
#
_symmetry.space_group_name_H-M   'P 1'
#
loop_
_entity.id
_entity.type
_entity.pdbx_description
1 polymer ?
#
loop_
_entity_poly.entity_id
_entity_poly.type
_entity_poly.pdbx_seq_one_letter_code
_entity_poly.pdbx_strand_id
1 'polypeptide(L)'
;MAINLGKDPNILILISFAEILFVLVPSLIAAKIEKNPFIVEVKELGFNVKNSKLKNILLKIFAGILIGILFFFISQLLLTFYMRFIIQSLFGAQFIEEGIGNAISTSPVNPNFIQLSLLIAIQIVIIGPCEEAFFRGFVINKSKHKVKLIYSIILSSFLFAIYHVPPFLVPLTTIITFFGYYFTFGILLSLVFVSFKSSLLPSSIAHSSLNILLLIF
;
A
#
# COMPACT_ATOMS: atom_id res chain seq x y z
N MET A 1 -24.44 3.14 2.12
CA MET A 1 -24.40 1.68 2.33
C MET A 1 -22.93 1.25 2.24
N ALA A 2 -22.37 0.75 3.32
CA ALA A 2 -20.96 0.34 3.33
C ALA A 2 -20.70 -0.77 2.30
N ILE A 3 -19.63 -0.66 1.53
CA ILE A 3 -19.19 -1.68 0.59
C ILE A 3 -18.33 -2.68 1.37
N ASN A 4 -18.76 -3.94 1.44
CA ASN A 4 -17.99 -5.00 2.08
C ASN A 4 -17.54 -6.01 1.02
N LEU A 5 -16.31 -5.84 0.53
CA LEU A 5 -15.68 -6.74 -0.45
C LEU A 5 -15.23 -8.06 0.19
N GLY A 6 -14.99 -8.06 1.50
CA GLY A 6 -14.59 -9.27 2.24
C GLY A 6 -15.75 -10.20 2.59
N LYS A 7 -17.01 -9.81 2.31
CA LYS A 7 -18.19 -10.65 2.59
C LYS A 7 -18.13 -12.01 1.89
N ASP A 8 -17.55 -12.04 0.69
CA ASP A 8 -17.20 -13.27 -0.03
C ASP A 8 -15.69 -13.32 -0.27
N PRO A 9 -14.94 -14.18 0.45
CA PRO A 9 -13.50 -14.30 0.28
C PRO A 9 -13.05 -14.64 -1.15
N ASN A 10 -13.88 -15.33 -1.96
CA ASN A 10 -13.53 -15.65 -3.34
C ASN A 10 -13.58 -14.40 -4.23
N ILE A 11 -14.55 -13.50 -4.00
CA ILE A 11 -14.62 -12.22 -4.70
C ILE A 11 -13.41 -11.37 -4.31
N LEU A 12 -13.05 -11.33 -3.02
CA LEU A 12 -11.88 -10.61 -2.55
C LEU A 12 -10.59 -11.11 -3.22
N ILE A 13 -10.40 -12.44 -3.29
CA ILE A 13 -9.29 -13.09 -4.00
C ILE A 13 -9.26 -12.65 -5.47
N LEU A 14 -10.41 -12.70 -6.16
CA LEU A 14 -10.51 -12.34 -7.57
C LEU A 14 -10.15 -10.87 -7.81
N ILE A 15 -10.70 -9.96 -7.02
CA ILE A 15 -10.45 -8.52 -7.16
C ILE A 15 -8.99 -8.17 -6.89
N SER A 16 -8.32 -8.90 -5.97
CA SER A 16 -6.90 -8.68 -5.66
C SER A 16 -5.97 -8.87 -6.87
N PHE A 17 -6.37 -9.63 -7.89
CA PHE A 17 -5.60 -9.74 -9.13
C PHE A 17 -5.61 -8.44 -9.96
N ALA A 18 -6.57 -7.55 -9.74
CA ALA A 18 -6.59 -6.24 -10.41
C ALA A 18 -5.38 -5.37 -10.02
N GLU A 19 -4.73 -5.64 -8.87
CA GLU A 19 -3.51 -4.95 -8.45
C GLU A 19 -2.35 -5.08 -9.47
N ILE A 20 -2.36 -6.12 -10.28
CA ILE A 20 -1.39 -6.31 -11.37
C ILE A 20 -1.42 -5.12 -12.35
N LEU A 21 -2.56 -4.45 -12.48
CA LEU A 21 -2.71 -3.25 -13.30
C LEU A 21 -1.81 -2.09 -12.82
N PHE A 22 -1.45 -2.04 -11.53
CA PHE A 22 -0.48 -1.05 -11.01
C PHE A 22 0.94 -1.23 -11.55
N VAL A 23 1.26 -2.41 -12.04
CA VAL A 23 2.53 -2.65 -12.75
C VAL A 23 2.35 -2.47 -14.25
N LEU A 24 1.31 -3.07 -14.82
CA LEU A 24 1.12 -3.12 -16.28
C LEU A 24 0.83 -1.74 -16.88
N VAL A 25 -0.17 -1.03 -16.33
CA VAL A 25 -0.66 0.23 -16.94
C VAL A 25 0.43 1.32 -16.91
N PRO A 26 1.06 1.66 -15.76
CA PRO A 26 2.09 2.70 -15.75
C PRO A 26 3.31 2.32 -16.58
N SER A 27 3.73 1.03 -16.60
CA SER A 27 4.84 0.59 -17.43
C SER A 27 4.55 0.68 -18.93
N LEU A 28 3.31 0.38 -19.37
CA LEU A 28 2.89 0.53 -20.75
C LEU A 28 2.84 2.01 -21.17
N ILE A 29 2.31 2.87 -20.30
CA ILE A 29 2.27 4.32 -20.56
C ILE A 29 3.69 4.89 -20.66
N ALA A 30 4.58 4.56 -19.69
CA ALA A 30 5.97 4.99 -19.71
C ALA A 30 6.71 4.49 -20.96
N ALA A 31 6.57 3.21 -21.31
CA ALA A 31 7.17 2.62 -22.50
C ALA A 31 6.77 3.38 -23.79
N LYS A 32 5.50 3.78 -23.90
CA LYS A 32 5.02 4.55 -25.04
C LYS A 32 5.56 5.99 -25.07
N ILE A 33 5.62 6.65 -23.91
CA ILE A 33 6.07 8.05 -23.81
C ILE A 33 7.59 8.16 -23.96
N GLU A 34 8.33 7.29 -23.29
CA GLU A 34 9.80 7.32 -23.24
C GLU A 34 10.44 6.53 -24.38
N LYS A 35 9.64 5.86 -25.21
CA LYS A 35 10.06 5.01 -26.34
C LYS A 35 11.00 3.88 -25.91
N ASN A 36 10.86 3.39 -24.69
CA ASN A 36 11.61 2.27 -24.15
C ASN A 36 10.84 0.95 -24.33
N PRO A 37 11.52 -0.21 -24.40
CA PRO A 37 10.84 -1.50 -24.30
C PRO A 37 10.08 -1.64 -22.97
N PHE A 38 8.87 -2.20 -22.99
CA PHE A 38 8.03 -2.43 -21.80
C PHE A 38 8.80 -3.10 -20.66
N ILE A 39 9.59 -4.13 -20.97
CA ILE A 39 10.36 -4.88 -19.96
C ILE A 39 11.42 -4.01 -19.25
N VAL A 40 11.91 -2.95 -19.91
CA VAL A 40 12.84 -1.99 -19.30
C VAL A 40 12.11 -1.18 -18.26
N GLU A 41 10.91 -0.66 -18.58
CA GLU A 41 10.09 0.09 -17.65
C GLU A 41 9.70 -0.73 -16.41
N VAL A 42 9.30 -1.99 -16.60
CA VAL A 42 9.01 -2.90 -15.47
C VAL A 42 10.25 -3.09 -14.56
N LYS A 43 11.44 -3.22 -15.15
CA LYS A 43 12.68 -3.33 -14.34
C LYS A 43 12.99 -2.04 -13.58
N GLU A 44 12.71 -0.88 -14.16
CA GLU A 44 12.92 0.44 -13.53
C GLU A 44 11.98 0.69 -12.34
N LEU A 45 10.86 -0.02 -12.24
CA LEU A 45 10.02 0.02 -11.05
C LEU A 45 10.74 -0.45 -9.77
N GLY A 46 11.91 -1.09 -9.89
CA GLY A 46 12.71 -1.55 -8.74
C GLY A 46 12.67 -3.06 -8.49
N PHE A 47 12.10 -3.84 -9.41
CA PHE A 47 12.17 -5.31 -9.41
C PHE A 47 13.55 -5.87 -9.76
N ASN A 48 14.54 -5.00 -10.00
CA ASN A 48 15.88 -5.42 -10.42
C ASN A 48 16.68 -5.93 -9.22
N VAL A 49 16.70 -7.24 -9.03
CA VAL A 49 17.56 -7.97 -8.08
C VAL A 49 18.85 -8.49 -8.72
N LYS A 50 19.08 -8.20 -10.01
CA LYS A 50 20.22 -8.67 -10.77
C LYS A 50 21.51 -8.15 -10.13
N ASN A 51 22.47 -9.02 -9.83
CA ASN A 51 23.75 -8.75 -9.16
C ASN A 51 23.71 -8.52 -7.64
N SER A 52 22.57 -8.70 -6.95
CA SER A 52 22.54 -8.68 -5.49
C SER A 52 23.07 -10.01 -4.94
N LYS A 53 24.06 -9.95 -4.03
CA LYS A 53 24.49 -11.15 -3.30
C LYS A 53 23.30 -11.68 -2.48
N LEU A 54 23.15 -12.99 -2.38
CA LEU A 54 22.08 -13.66 -1.63
C LEU A 54 21.94 -13.10 -0.21
N LYS A 55 23.08 -12.87 0.47
CA LYS A 55 23.13 -12.25 1.81
C LYS A 55 22.36 -10.90 1.84
N ASN A 56 22.52 -10.06 0.84
CA ASN A 56 21.86 -8.75 0.79
C ASN A 56 20.35 -8.88 0.54
N ILE A 57 19.94 -9.87 -0.23
CA ILE A 57 18.52 -10.16 -0.45
C ILE A 57 17.87 -10.63 0.86
N LEU A 58 18.50 -11.58 1.55
CA LEU A 58 18.01 -12.09 2.84
C LEU A 58 17.96 -10.98 3.90
N LEU A 59 18.96 -10.11 3.98
CA LEU A 59 18.95 -8.96 4.88
C LEU A 59 17.79 -8.00 4.59
N LYS A 60 17.48 -7.74 3.32
CA LYS A 60 16.35 -6.88 2.92
C LYS A 60 15.01 -7.52 3.27
N ILE A 61 14.86 -8.82 3.08
CA ILE A 61 13.64 -9.56 3.48
C ILE A 61 13.47 -9.50 5.00
N PHE A 62 14.52 -9.83 5.75
CA PHE A 62 14.49 -9.78 7.20
C PHE A 62 14.16 -8.38 7.74
N ALA A 63 14.81 -7.34 7.20
CA ALA A 63 14.52 -5.95 7.55
C ALA A 63 13.05 -5.60 7.22
N GLY A 64 12.55 -6.01 6.05
CA GLY A 64 11.15 -5.78 5.67
C GLY A 64 10.17 -6.42 6.66
N ILE A 65 10.40 -7.68 7.08
CA ILE A 65 9.57 -8.36 8.07
C ILE A 65 9.57 -7.60 9.40
N LEU A 66 10.74 -7.23 9.92
CA LEU A 66 10.84 -6.49 11.18
C LEU A 66 10.12 -5.13 11.12
N ILE A 67 10.29 -4.41 10.01
CA ILE A 67 9.60 -3.13 9.78
C ILE A 67 8.09 -3.34 9.68
N GLY A 68 7.62 -4.38 9.01
CA GLY A 68 6.19 -4.71 8.91
C GLY A 68 5.57 -5.03 10.27
N ILE A 69 6.27 -5.80 11.10
CA ILE A 69 5.85 -6.06 12.50
C ILE A 69 5.79 -4.75 13.31
N LEU A 70 6.81 -3.90 13.19
CA LEU A 70 6.82 -2.59 13.83
C LEU A 70 5.64 -1.72 13.35
N PHE A 71 5.36 -1.72 12.06
CA PHE A 71 4.23 -0.99 11.48
C PHE A 71 2.89 -1.51 12.00
N PHE A 72 2.75 -2.81 12.23
CA PHE A 72 1.53 -3.38 12.83
C PHE A 72 1.26 -2.80 14.22
N PHE A 73 2.26 -2.72 15.10
CA PHE A 73 2.09 -2.10 16.42
C PHE A 73 1.86 -0.58 16.32
N ILE A 74 2.56 0.11 15.43
CA ILE A 74 2.38 1.54 15.21
C ILE A 74 1.00 1.83 14.61
N SER A 75 0.44 0.94 13.79
CA SER A 75 -0.83 1.16 13.10
C SER A 75 -1.98 1.44 14.06
N GLN A 76 -2.09 0.66 15.13
CA GLN A 76 -3.14 0.81 16.14
C GLN A 76 -3.00 2.11 16.92
N LEU A 77 -1.76 2.46 17.30
CA LEU A 77 -1.46 3.72 18.00
C LEU A 77 -1.77 4.93 17.11
N LEU A 78 -1.34 4.87 15.86
CA LEU A 78 -1.52 5.93 14.89
C LEU A 78 -3.00 6.16 14.56
N LEU A 79 -3.74 5.08 14.32
CA LEU A 79 -5.17 5.13 14.04
C LEU A 79 -5.93 5.73 15.22
N THR A 80 -5.64 5.25 16.44
CA THR A 80 -6.25 5.76 17.68
C THR A 80 -5.92 7.23 17.90
N PHE A 81 -4.65 7.61 17.74
CA PHE A 81 -4.22 9.01 17.85
C PHE A 81 -4.94 9.90 16.84
N TYR A 82 -4.93 9.52 15.56
CA TYR A 82 -5.54 10.30 14.51
C TYR A 82 -7.04 10.46 14.72
N MET A 83 -7.75 9.36 15.01
CA MET A 83 -9.20 9.40 15.22
C MET A 83 -9.60 10.17 16.49
N ARG A 84 -8.96 9.89 17.64
CA ARG A 84 -9.39 10.49 18.91
C ARG A 84 -8.89 11.91 19.10
N PHE A 85 -7.61 12.19 18.75
CA PHE A 85 -7.02 13.51 19.06
C PHE A 85 -7.15 14.51 17.92
N ILE A 86 -7.30 14.06 16.68
CA ILE A 86 -7.45 14.97 15.55
C ILE A 86 -8.92 15.02 15.10
N ILE A 87 -9.47 13.91 14.61
CA ILE A 87 -10.79 13.93 13.98
C ILE A 87 -11.90 14.16 15.00
N GLN A 88 -11.89 13.47 16.13
CA GLN A 88 -12.90 13.65 17.16
C GLN A 88 -12.90 15.07 17.74
N SER A 89 -11.71 15.68 17.92
CA SER A 89 -11.59 17.05 18.43
C SER A 89 -12.08 18.10 17.45
N LEU A 90 -11.98 17.85 16.14
CA LEU A 90 -12.38 18.81 15.10
C LEU A 90 -13.85 18.63 14.66
N PHE A 91 -14.34 17.39 14.60
CA PHE A 91 -15.62 17.06 13.98
C PHE A 91 -16.60 16.29 14.89
N GLY A 92 -16.13 15.82 16.06
CA GLY A 92 -16.93 15.06 17.01
C GLY A 92 -16.96 13.54 16.74
N ALA A 93 -17.50 12.78 17.71
CA ALA A 93 -17.54 11.32 17.66
C ALA A 93 -18.46 10.79 16.55
N GLN A 94 -19.61 11.43 16.35
CA GLN A 94 -20.58 11.02 15.32
C GLN A 94 -19.99 11.04 13.91
N PHE A 95 -19.09 12.00 13.62
CA PHE A 95 -18.39 12.08 12.34
C PHE A 95 -17.50 10.87 12.09
N ILE A 96 -16.83 10.37 13.15
CA ILE A 96 -16.00 9.16 13.06
C ILE A 96 -16.87 7.93 12.83
N GLU A 97 -17.97 7.78 13.57
CA GLU A 97 -18.91 6.67 13.43
C GLU A 97 -19.46 6.60 12.00
N GLU A 98 -19.86 7.73 11.44
CA GLU A 98 -20.29 7.82 10.04
C GLU A 98 -19.15 7.45 9.07
N GLY A 99 -17.94 7.98 9.29
CA GLY A 99 -16.77 7.69 8.45
C GLY A 99 -16.42 6.21 8.46
N ILE A 100 -16.41 5.55 9.62
CA ILE A 100 -16.15 4.11 9.75
C ILE A 100 -17.30 3.31 9.11
N GLY A 101 -18.56 3.68 9.40
CA GLY A 101 -19.74 2.98 8.91
C GLY A 101 -19.89 2.97 7.38
N ASN A 102 -19.25 3.91 6.68
CA ASN A 102 -19.25 4.00 5.22
C ASN A 102 -17.91 3.60 4.58
N ALA A 103 -16.94 3.10 5.33
CA ALA A 103 -15.68 2.63 4.81
C ALA A 103 -15.84 1.35 3.96
N ILE A 104 -14.97 1.18 2.97
CA ILE A 104 -14.87 -0.07 2.22
C ILE A 104 -14.12 -1.08 3.09
N SER A 105 -14.77 -2.20 3.40
CA SER A 105 -14.14 -3.30 4.13
C SER A 105 -13.57 -4.32 3.16
N THR A 106 -12.29 -4.64 3.33
CA THR A 106 -11.57 -5.72 2.64
C THR A 106 -11.21 -6.87 3.57
N SER A 107 -11.68 -6.84 4.82
CA SER A 107 -11.46 -7.93 5.77
C SER A 107 -12.35 -9.12 5.41
N PRO A 108 -11.78 -10.32 5.17
CA PRO A 108 -12.56 -11.49 4.79
C PRO A 108 -13.43 -11.98 5.94
N VAL A 109 -14.68 -12.31 5.64
CA VAL A 109 -15.63 -12.84 6.62
C VAL A 109 -15.58 -14.37 6.60
N ASN A 110 -15.19 -14.98 7.72
CA ASN A 110 -15.13 -16.43 7.89
C ASN A 110 -14.42 -17.19 6.75
N PRO A 111 -13.20 -16.80 6.34
CA PRO A 111 -12.47 -17.50 5.31
C PRO A 111 -12.12 -18.92 5.79
N ASN A 112 -12.27 -19.91 4.92
CA ASN A 112 -11.72 -21.24 5.19
C ASN A 112 -10.17 -21.22 5.07
N PHE A 113 -9.53 -22.31 5.49
CA PHE A 113 -8.07 -22.42 5.50
C PHE A 113 -7.43 -22.17 4.12
N ILE A 114 -8.04 -22.66 3.05
CA ILE A 114 -7.54 -22.48 1.68
C ILE A 114 -7.65 -21.02 1.26
N GLN A 115 -8.80 -20.40 1.50
CA GLN A 115 -9.04 -18.98 1.18
C GLN A 115 -8.08 -18.07 1.95
N LEU A 116 -7.89 -18.31 3.25
CA LEU A 116 -6.95 -17.53 4.06
C LEU A 116 -5.50 -17.70 3.55
N SER A 117 -5.10 -18.93 3.24
CA SER A 117 -3.76 -19.21 2.70
C SER A 117 -3.53 -18.54 1.36
N LEU A 118 -4.53 -18.51 0.47
CA LEU A 118 -4.48 -17.81 -0.81
C LEU A 118 -4.40 -16.30 -0.60
N LEU A 119 -5.19 -15.72 0.30
CA LEU A 119 -5.13 -14.28 0.62
C LEU A 119 -3.75 -13.89 1.14
N ILE A 120 -3.14 -14.68 2.03
CA ILE A 120 -1.78 -14.45 2.51
C ILE A 120 -0.77 -14.51 1.36
N ALA A 121 -0.86 -15.53 0.49
CA ALA A 121 0.02 -15.64 -0.67
C ALA A 121 -0.13 -14.44 -1.62
N ILE A 122 -1.35 -13.98 -1.87
CA ILE A 122 -1.67 -12.83 -2.70
C ILE A 122 -1.08 -11.54 -2.10
N GLN A 123 -1.13 -11.36 -0.77
CA GLN A 123 -0.48 -10.22 -0.12
C GLN A 123 1.02 -10.15 -0.40
N ILE A 124 1.70 -11.33 -0.38
CA ILE A 124 3.16 -11.40 -0.59
C ILE A 124 3.54 -11.24 -2.06
N VAL A 125 2.77 -11.84 -2.98
CA VAL A 125 3.18 -11.99 -4.38
C VAL A 125 2.56 -10.91 -5.27
N ILE A 126 1.39 -10.39 -4.93
CA ILE A 126 0.62 -9.48 -5.78
C ILE A 126 0.44 -8.12 -5.11
N ILE A 127 -0.34 -8.03 -4.03
CA ILE A 127 -0.78 -6.73 -3.49
C ILE A 127 0.41 -5.88 -3.06
N GLY A 128 1.21 -6.35 -2.09
CA GLY A 128 2.35 -5.58 -1.60
C GLY A 128 3.34 -5.19 -2.71
N PRO A 129 3.82 -6.13 -3.56
CA PRO A 129 4.72 -5.80 -4.66
C PRO A 129 4.11 -4.87 -5.71
N CYS A 130 2.85 -5.04 -6.11
CA CYS A 130 2.24 -4.23 -7.16
C CYS A 130 1.94 -2.80 -6.68
N GLU A 131 1.40 -2.63 -5.47
CA GLU A 131 1.19 -1.31 -4.89
C GLU A 131 2.52 -0.58 -4.69
N GLU A 132 3.54 -1.23 -4.11
CA GLU A 132 4.84 -0.61 -3.95
C GLU A 132 5.51 -0.29 -5.29
N ALA A 133 5.34 -1.13 -6.32
CA ALA A 133 5.83 -0.86 -7.66
C ALA A 133 5.21 0.42 -8.23
N PHE A 134 3.93 0.64 -8.03
CA PHE A 134 3.26 1.85 -8.49
C PHE A 134 3.67 3.07 -7.66
N PHE A 135 3.39 3.04 -6.36
CA PHE A 135 3.55 4.23 -5.52
C PHE A 135 5.03 4.60 -5.33
N ARG A 136 5.92 3.65 -5.14
CA ARG A 136 7.35 3.91 -4.88
C ARG A 136 8.19 3.74 -6.14
N GLY A 137 8.00 2.63 -6.84
CA GLY A 137 8.75 2.33 -8.05
C GLY A 137 8.46 3.31 -9.18
N PHE A 138 7.19 3.58 -9.48
CA PHE A 138 6.81 4.46 -10.57
C PHE A 138 6.74 5.93 -10.12
N VAL A 139 5.85 6.27 -9.16
CA VAL A 139 5.59 7.67 -8.81
C VAL A 139 6.86 8.36 -8.28
N ILE A 140 7.57 7.78 -7.30
CA ILE A 140 8.78 8.41 -6.75
C ILE A 140 9.90 8.42 -7.79
N ASN A 141 10.19 7.31 -8.47
CA ASN A 141 11.31 7.27 -9.41
C ASN A 141 11.13 8.20 -10.61
N LYS A 142 9.92 8.29 -11.18
CA LYS A 142 9.68 9.20 -12.33
C LYS A 142 9.60 10.67 -11.89
N SER A 143 9.06 10.97 -10.71
CA SER A 143 8.92 12.38 -10.26
C SER A 143 10.20 12.96 -9.67
N LYS A 144 11.05 12.18 -8.97
CA LYS A 144 12.29 12.67 -8.34
C LYS A 144 13.29 13.32 -9.30
N HIS A 145 13.20 13.05 -10.60
CA HIS A 145 14.00 13.68 -11.63
C HIS A 145 13.50 15.08 -12.03
N LYS A 146 12.26 15.42 -11.67
CA LYS A 146 11.60 16.69 -12.03
C LYS A 146 11.42 17.61 -10.81
N VAL A 147 11.28 17.04 -9.61
CA VAL A 147 11.05 17.76 -8.36
C VAL A 147 11.95 17.21 -7.24
N LYS A 148 12.09 17.96 -6.14
CA LYS A 148 12.86 17.46 -4.97
C LYS A 148 12.23 16.17 -4.44
N LEU A 149 13.05 15.24 -3.96
CA LEU A 149 12.65 13.93 -3.45
C LEU A 149 11.50 14.02 -2.42
N ILE A 150 11.52 15.05 -1.55
CA ILE A 150 10.46 15.23 -0.56
C ILE A 150 9.09 15.43 -1.21
N TYR A 151 8.99 16.18 -2.30
CA TYR A 151 7.73 16.36 -3.01
C TYR A 151 7.30 15.08 -3.74
N SER A 152 8.24 14.26 -4.20
CA SER A 152 7.93 12.93 -4.77
C SER A 152 7.37 11.99 -3.71
N ILE A 153 7.90 12.01 -2.49
CA ILE A 153 7.40 11.24 -1.35
C ILE A 153 6.00 11.71 -0.98
N ILE A 154 5.78 13.03 -0.86
CA ILE A 154 4.46 13.60 -0.55
C ILE A 154 3.42 13.21 -1.62
N LEU A 155 3.77 13.35 -2.91
CA LEU A 155 2.89 12.98 -4.01
C LEU A 155 2.53 11.48 -3.97
N SER A 156 3.52 10.61 -3.80
CA SER A 156 3.31 9.18 -3.69
C SER A 156 2.39 8.82 -2.52
N SER A 157 2.64 9.43 -1.35
CA SER A 157 1.86 9.19 -0.13
C SER A 157 0.42 9.73 -0.25
N PHE A 158 0.24 10.86 -0.93
CA PHE A 158 -1.08 11.41 -1.23
C PHE A 158 -1.89 10.47 -2.14
N LEU A 159 -1.28 10.01 -3.23
CA LEU A 159 -1.93 9.06 -4.15
C LEU A 159 -2.25 7.73 -3.45
N PHE A 160 -1.34 7.24 -2.59
CA PHE A 160 -1.57 6.06 -1.77
C PHE A 160 -2.77 6.23 -0.84
N ALA A 161 -2.89 7.37 -0.16
CA ALA A 161 -4.03 7.64 0.70
C ALA A 161 -5.34 7.73 -0.09
N ILE A 162 -5.37 8.45 -1.22
CA ILE A 162 -6.56 8.55 -2.09
C ILE A 162 -6.98 7.19 -2.64
N TYR A 163 -6.04 6.31 -2.96
CA TYR A 163 -6.34 4.95 -3.39
C TYR A 163 -7.09 4.15 -2.31
N HIS A 164 -6.68 4.29 -1.05
CA HIS A 164 -7.31 3.57 0.07
C HIS A 164 -8.65 4.17 0.53
N VAL A 165 -8.90 5.43 0.23
CA VAL A 165 -10.19 6.12 0.47
C VAL A 165 -10.68 6.77 -0.81
N PRO A 166 -11.06 5.99 -1.83
CA PRO A 166 -11.36 6.49 -3.17
C PRO A 166 -12.57 7.45 -3.17
N PRO A 167 -12.38 8.73 -3.57
CA PRO A 167 -13.41 9.78 -3.44
C PRO A 167 -14.71 9.52 -4.19
N PHE A 168 -14.66 8.62 -5.18
CA PHE A 168 -15.84 8.26 -5.99
C PHE A 168 -16.66 7.12 -5.37
N LEU A 169 -16.13 6.42 -4.36
CA LEU A 169 -16.73 5.25 -3.75
C LEU A 169 -17.13 5.45 -2.29
N VAL A 170 -16.51 6.42 -1.61
CA VAL A 170 -16.78 6.69 -0.20
C VAL A 170 -17.11 8.17 0.03
N PRO A 171 -17.93 8.51 1.05
CA PRO A 171 -18.28 9.90 1.37
C PRO A 171 -17.07 10.65 1.97
N LEU A 172 -17.16 11.98 1.98
CA LEU A 172 -16.14 12.87 2.51
C LEU A 172 -15.81 12.58 3.99
N THR A 173 -16.80 12.16 4.78
CA THR A 173 -16.62 11.76 6.19
C THR A 173 -15.61 10.61 6.30
N THR A 174 -15.72 9.59 5.46
CA THR A 174 -14.77 8.45 5.40
C THR A 174 -13.38 8.90 4.95
N ILE A 175 -13.31 9.75 3.91
CA ILE A 175 -12.03 10.28 3.42
C ILE A 175 -11.30 11.00 4.56
N ILE A 176 -11.94 11.96 5.20
CA ILE A 176 -11.32 12.74 6.29
C ILE A 176 -10.94 11.83 7.46
N THR A 177 -11.78 10.84 7.81
CA THR A 177 -11.53 9.92 8.92
C THR A 177 -10.27 9.06 8.72
N PHE A 178 -9.96 8.64 7.49
CA PHE A 178 -8.86 7.69 7.25
C PHE A 178 -7.68 8.24 6.46
N PHE A 179 -7.84 9.39 5.77
CA PHE A 179 -6.79 9.93 4.89
C PHE A 179 -5.46 10.12 5.60
N GLY A 180 -5.44 10.73 6.78
CA GLY A 180 -4.19 11.00 7.51
C GLY A 180 -3.47 9.71 7.93
N TYR A 181 -4.21 8.67 8.29
CA TYR A 181 -3.68 7.35 8.60
C TYR A 181 -2.96 6.75 7.37
N TYR A 182 -3.64 6.65 6.23
CA TYR A 182 -3.04 6.10 5.01
C TYR A 182 -1.93 6.98 4.45
N PHE A 183 -2.06 8.31 4.54
CA PHE A 183 -1.01 9.24 4.13
C PHE A 183 0.28 9.03 4.94
N THR A 184 0.16 8.84 6.25
CA THR A 184 1.31 8.57 7.13
C THR A 184 1.98 7.24 6.75
N PHE A 185 1.21 6.17 6.51
CA PHE A 185 1.77 4.90 6.02
C PHE A 185 2.41 5.05 4.63
N GLY A 186 1.82 5.88 3.77
CA GLY A 186 2.42 6.27 2.51
C GLY A 186 3.82 6.85 2.67
N ILE A 187 4.00 7.77 3.63
CA ILE A 187 5.31 8.36 3.97
C ILE A 187 6.25 7.29 4.52
N LEU A 188 5.82 6.50 5.52
CA LEU A 188 6.65 5.49 6.16
C LEU A 188 7.20 4.47 5.17
N LEU A 189 6.36 3.92 4.29
CA LEU A 189 6.78 2.99 3.26
C LEU A 189 7.70 3.66 2.21
N SER A 190 7.46 4.94 1.89
CA SER A 190 8.35 5.70 1.00
C SER A 190 9.72 5.93 1.62
N LEU A 191 9.80 6.17 2.92
CA LEU A 191 11.06 6.27 3.66
C LEU A 191 11.81 4.93 3.66
N VAL A 192 11.11 3.81 3.86
CA VAL A 192 11.72 2.47 3.72
C VAL A 192 12.31 2.30 2.33
N PHE A 193 11.55 2.57 1.27
CA PHE A 193 12.01 2.46 -0.12
C PHE A 193 13.28 3.28 -0.38
N VAL A 194 13.30 4.56 0.02
CA VAL A 194 14.44 5.46 -0.18
C VAL A 194 15.65 5.02 0.64
N SER A 195 15.46 4.62 1.90
CA SER A 195 16.54 4.18 2.81
C SER A 195 17.27 2.95 2.29
N PHE A 196 16.57 2.07 1.56
CA PHE A 196 17.16 0.90 0.91
C PHE A 196 17.57 1.14 -0.56
N LYS A 197 17.96 2.38 -0.90
CA LYS A 197 18.47 2.78 -2.22
C LYS A 197 17.48 2.51 -3.34
N SER A 198 16.22 2.88 -3.14
CA SER A 198 15.11 2.67 -4.08
C SER A 198 14.89 1.19 -4.45
N SER A 199 15.09 0.29 -3.50
CA SER A 199 14.77 -1.13 -3.64
C SER A 199 13.34 -1.39 -3.19
N LEU A 200 12.52 -2.00 -4.05
CA LEU A 200 11.14 -2.38 -3.71
C LEU A 200 11.06 -3.49 -2.66
N LEU A 201 12.05 -4.38 -2.62
CA LEU A 201 11.98 -5.60 -1.82
C LEU A 201 11.67 -5.34 -0.33
N PRO A 202 12.39 -4.43 0.39
CA PRO A 202 12.08 -4.19 1.79
C PRO A 202 10.72 -3.53 2.01
N SER A 203 10.33 -2.55 1.17
CA SER A 203 9.03 -1.88 1.32
C SER A 203 7.87 -2.81 0.97
N SER A 204 7.99 -3.65 -0.06
CA SER A 204 6.98 -4.67 -0.40
C SER A 204 6.82 -5.70 0.71
N ILE A 205 7.92 -6.21 1.27
CA ILE A 205 7.85 -7.16 2.39
C ILE A 205 7.27 -6.50 3.65
N ALA A 206 7.64 -5.26 3.97
CA ALA A 206 7.10 -4.54 5.11
C ALA A 206 5.58 -4.31 4.97
N HIS A 207 5.14 -3.89 3.78
CA HIS A 207 3.73 -3.70 3.45
C HIS A 207 2.95 -5.02 3.53
N SER A 208 3.42 -6.07 2.86
CA SER A 208 2.78 -7.39 2.92
C SER A 208 2.72 -7.93 4.34
N SER A 209 3.79 -7.79 5.14
CA SER A 209 3.82 -8.25 6.52
C SER A 209 2.81 -7.49 7.40
N LEU A 210 2.70 -6.18 7.25
CA LEU A 210 1.67 -5.37 7.91
C LEU A 210 0.27 -5.89 7.55
N ASN A 211 -0.03 -6.03 6.25
CA ASN A 211 -1.34 -6.45 5.79
C ASN A 211 -1.71 -7.87 6.25
N ILE A 212 -0.74 -8.80 6.26
CA ILE A 212 -0.95 -10.16 6.77
C ILE A 212 -1.26 -10.13 8.27
N LEU A 213 -0.54 -9.34 9.05
CA LEU A 213 -0.81 -9.21 10.48
C LEU A 213 -2.20 -8.60 10.73
N LEU A 214 -2.60 -7.58 9.97
CA LEU A 214 -3.95 -6.99 10.02
C LEU A 214 -5.05 -7.96 9.52
N LEU A 215 -4.70 -8.94 8.70
CA LEU A 215 -5.63 -9.96 8.21
C LEU A 215 -5.87 -11.07 9.25
N ILE A 216 -4.87 -11.37 10.09
CA ILE A 216 -4.91 -12.48 11.05
C ILE A 216 -5.40 -12.03 12.43
N PHE A 217 -5.05 -10.81 12.84
CA PHE A 217 -5.31 -10.23 14.17
C PHE A 217 -6.27 -9.05 14.12
#